data_7b2bfbff45692f84f11696d65dd4c2d3
#
_entry.id   7b2bfbff45692f84f11696d65dd4c2d3
#
_cell.length_a   1.000
_cell.length_b   1.000
_cell.length_c   1.000
_cell.angle_alpha   90.00
_cell.angle_beta   90.00
_cell.angle_gamma   90.00
#
_symmetry.space_group_name_H-M   'P 1'
#
loop_
_entity.id
_entity.type
_entity.pdbx_description
1 polymer ?
#
loop_
_entity_poly.entity_id
_entity_poly.type
_entity_poly.pdbx_seq_one_letter_code
_entity_poly.pdbx_strand_id
1 'polypeptide(L)'
;MRQFINKLSIVYIVGFGYLYISCLLTGSTIRMDDQPSEELRKIQLTGGSTFIVSLPKGWVKKMGLGKGSVVSITQMDDLTLCLQPHDPRKEEEVKRAIINVTDDITPENVTRRVISAYLIGYNIIQLRNPSKRIDSAQRHAVKDFTRKKLVGTEILSDLPQELTLQVLLSHKELSVKDALQRMSIIAASMHRDAMGTLESDDSQLAKEVVAMDDDVDRFGLYIIRLLKAAAINSGILREIGLGSQRQSLGYRLITKSVERMADHAVKIAENSLTMTLTDLDEEILSELRVLSDTAVVAFEDAVDALFEEDYAMAERIMSVAEEGRSREAGIIQNIIKKAPAADVPALRLILESILRTAEYGADVAEVVLNMTVESEIQRG
;
A
#
# COMPACT_ATOMS: atom_id res chain seq x y z
N MET A 1 0.08 18.90 -5.43
CA MET A 1 -0.31 17.49 -5.62
C MET A 1 -0.24 16.72 -4.28
N ARG A 2 0.77 16.97 -3.42
CA ARG A 2 0.93 16.38 -2.06
C ARG A 2 -0.26 16.52 -1.10
N GLN A 3 -1.07 17.56 -1.18
CA GLN A 3 -2.26 17.71 -0.34
C GLN A 3 -3.41 16.73 -0.66
N PHE A 4 -3.34 15.97 -1.74
CA PHE A 4 -4.45 15.15 -2.19
C PHE A 4 -4.41 13.69 -1.73
N ILE A 5 -3.23 13.13 -1.47
CA ILE A 5 -3.10 11.76 -0.95
C ILE A 5 -3.42 11.72 0.55
N ASN A 6 -3.08 12.76 1.31
CA ASN A 6 -3.34 12.87 2.75
C ASN A 6 -4.82 13.14 3.13
N LYS A 7 -5.74 13.36 2.19
CA LYS A 7 -7.17 13.57 2.49
C LYS A 7 -8.05 12.33 2.30
N LEU A 8 -7.50 11.15 2.12
CA LEU A 8 -8.20 9.90 2.38
C LEU A 8 -8.13 9.53 3.87
N SER A 9 -8.41 10.51 4.73
CA SER A 9 -8.70 10.26 6.13
C SER A 9 -9.99 9.47 6.20
N ILE A 10 -9.88 8.18 6.48
CA ILE A 10 -10.99 7.36 6.91
C ILE A 10 -11.38 7.89 8.28
N VAL A 11 -12.50 8.59 8.34
CA VAL A 11 -13.14 8.98 9.60
C VAL A 11 -13.62 7.67 10.24
N TYR A 12 -12.96 7.22 11.29
CA TYR A 12 -13.50 6.21 12.17
C TYR A 12 -14.61 6.86 12.98
N ILE A 13 -15.85 6.59 12.61
CA ILE A 13 -16.99 6.81 13.50
C ILE A 13 -17.25 5.46 14.18
N VAL A 14 -16.83 5.36 15.45
CA VAL A 14 -17.27 4.31 16.36
C VAL A 14 -18.70 4.67 16.77
N GLY A 15 -19.68 3.97 16.24
CA GLY A 15 -21.07 4.11 16.61
C GLY A 15 -21.90 2.99 15.98
N PHE A 16 -22.59 2.23 16.79
CA PHE A 16 -23.58 1.24 16.40
C PHE A 16 -24.60 1.88 15.45
N GLY A 17 -24.66 1.42 14.19
CA GLY A 17 -25.67 1.87 13.25
C GLY A 17 -25.27 1.65 11.80
N TYR A 18 -26.05 0.93 11.06
CA TYR A 18 -25.91 0.61 9.65
C TYR A 18 -25.61 1.84 8.79
N LEU A 19 -24.48 1.86 8.10
CA LEU A 19 -24.16 2.93 7.17
C LEU A 19 -24.59 2.52 5.75
N TYR A 20 -25.66 3.15 5.26
CA TYR A 20 -26.04 3.10 3.84
C TYR A 20 -25.08 3.97 3.03
N ILE A 21 -24.24 3.37 2.18
CA ILE A 21 -23.58 4.08 1.09
C ILE A 21 -24.43 3.86 -0.16
N SER A 22 -25.25 4.86 -0.50
CA SER A 22 -25.94 4.92 -1.77
C SER A 22 -24.92 5.23 -2.87
N CYS A 23 -24.51 4.24 -3.63
CA CYS A 23 -23.75 4.42 -4.87
C CYS A 23 -24.75 4.68 -6.01
N LEU A 24 -25.10 5.94 -6.21
CA LEU A 24 -25.84 6.41 -7.39
C LEU A 24 -24.85 6.51 -8.57
N LEU A 25 -24.61 5.40 -9.26
CA LEU A 25 -24.12 5.45 -10.64
C LEU A 25 -24.62 4.20 -11.38
N THR A 26 -25.53 4.46 -12.32
CA THR A 26 -25.96 3.61 -13.44
C THR A 26 -26.68 2.30 -13.14
N GLY A 27 -28.00 2.34 -13.16
CA GLY A 27 -28.93 1.45 -13.90
C GLY A 27 -28.93 -0.06 -13.69
N SER A 28 -28.20 -0.61 -12.73
CA SER A 28 -28.37 -1.97 -12.26
C SER A 28 -28.65 -1.96 -10.78
N THR A 29 -29.91 -2.08 -10.43
CA THR A 29 -30.37 -2.31 -9.07
C THR A 29 -29.74 -3.61 -8.60
N ILE A 30 -28.67 -3.53 -7.81
CA ILE A 30 -28.24 -4.66 -6.99
C ILE A 30 -29.38 -4.86 -5.99
N ARG A 31 -30.22 -5.84 -6.23
CA ARG A 31 -31.26 -6.26 -5.29
C ARG A 31 -30.55 -6.69 -4.01
N MET A 32 -30.93 -6.08 -2.90
CA MET A 32 -30.47 -6.39 -1.54
C MET A 32 -30.93 -7.78 -1.03
N ASP A 33 -31.26 -8.71 -1.93
CA ASP A 33 -31.69 -10.08 -1.60
C ASP A 33 -30.57 -11.11 -1.52
N ASP A 34 -29.29 -10.73 -1.66
CA ASP A 34 -28.13 -11.61 -1.52
C ASP A 34 -27.51 -11.51 -0.11
N GLN A 35 -28.32 -11.62 0.94
CA GLN A 35 -27.75 -12.02 2.23
C GLN A 35 -27.26 -13.47 2.08
N PRO A 36 -26.04 -13.80 2.59
CA PRO A 36 -25.55 -15.17 2.56
C PRO A 36 -26.59 -16.06 3.28
N SER A 37 -27.34 -16.84 2.50
CA SER A 37 -28.30 -17.78 3.06
C SER A 37 -27.53 -18.96 3.64
N GLU A 38 -27.54 -19.10 4.96
CA GLU A 38 -27.03 -20.29 5.60
C GLU A 38 -27.96 -21.48 5.28
N GLU A 39 -27.43 -22.51 4.63
CA GLU A 39 -28.14 -23.74 4.37
C GLU A 39 -27.47 -24.89 5.12
N LEU A 40 -28.17 -25.52 6.04
CA LEU A 40 -27.67 -26.69 6.74
C LEU A 40 -27.80 -27.95 5.88
N ARG A 41 -26.72 -28.72 5.77
CA ARG A 41 -26.66 -29.98 5.03
C ARG A 41 -26.12 -31.09 5.92
N LYS A 42 -26.70 -32.30 5.78
CA LYS A 42 -26.19 -33.49 6.49
C LYS A 42 -25.03 -34.08 5.68
N ILE A 43 -23.98 -34.44 6.40
CA ILE A 43 -22.90 -35.25 5.88
C ILE A 43 -23.36 -36.70 5.76
N GLN A 44 -23.09 -37.33 4.62
CA GLN A 44 -23.41 -38.72 4.34
C GLN A 44 -22.14 -39.53 4.16
N LEU A 45 -22.10 -40.74 4.69
CA LEU A 45 -21.00 -41.70 4.47
C LEU A 45 -21.35 -42.63 3.31
N THR A 46 -20.45 -42.73 2.34
CA THR A 46 -20.61 -43.62 1.14
C THR A 46 -19.36 -44.49 0.99
N GLY A 47 -19.56 -45.78 0.66
CA GLY A 47 -18.43 -46.71 0.44
C GLY A 47 -17.54 -46.95 1.65
N GLY A 48 -18.02 -46.70 2.89
CA GLY A 48 -17.31 -46.98 4.12
C GLY A 48 -16.28 -45.96 4.54
N SER A 49 -15.79 -45.04 3.69
CA SER A 49 -14.74 -44.07 4.02
C SER A 49 -14.92 -42.68 3.42
N THR A 50 -15.85 -42.49 2.49
CA THR A 50 -16.03 -41.23 1.77
C THR A 50 -17.20 -40.45 2.34
N PHE A 51 -16.94 -39.19 2.77
CA PHE A 51 -17.97 -38.27 3.20
C PHE A 51 -18.48 -37.42 2.05
N ILE A 52 -19.79 -37.28 1.90
CA ILE A 52 -20.47 -36.51 0.87
C ILE A 52 -21.35 -35.45 1.50
N VAL A 53 -21.32 -34.23 0.95
CA VAL A 53 -22.27 -33.16 1.26
C VAL A 53 -22.90 -32.66 -0.05
N SER A 54 -24.22 -32.42 -0.05
CA SER A 54 -24.91 -31.88 -1.22
C SER A 54 -24.71 -30.37 -1.32
N LEU A 55 -24.34 -29.89 -2.51
CA LEU A 55 -24.17 -28.47 -2.79
C LEU A 55 -25.53 -27.76 -2.97
N PRO A 56 -25.68 -26.48 -2.57
CA PRO A 56 -26.88 -25.70 -2.82
C PRO A 56 -27.18 -25.58 -4.32
N LYS A 57 -28.41 -25.93 -4.74
CA LYS A 57 -28.80 -25.88 -6.17
C LYS A 57 -28.64 -24.48 -6.77
N GLY A 58 -28.97 -23.43 -5.99
CA GLY A 58 -28.82 -22.04 -6.42
C GLY A 58 -27.36 -21.68 -6.73
N TRP A 59 -26.42 -22.10 -5.86
CA TRP A 59 -25.00 -21.89 -6.07
C TRP A 59 -24.47 -22.64 -7.29
N VAL A 60 -24.82 -23.93 -7.43
CA VAL A 60 -24.44 -24.77 -8.59
C VAL A 60 -24.90 -24.14 -9.89
N LYS A 61 -26.15 -23.65 -9.94
CA LYS A 61 -26.69 -22.97 -11.13
C LYS A 61 -26.01 -21.63 -11.41
N LYS A 62 -25.76 -20.80 -10.35
CA LYS A 62 -25.08 -19.50 -10.45
C LYS A 62 -23.64 -19.66 -10.96
N MET A 63 -22.96 -20.77 -10.57
CA MET A 63 -21.60 -21.10 -11.00
C MET A 63 -21.53 -21.86 -12.32
N GLY A 64 -22.66 -22.15 -12.98
CA GLY A 64 -22.69 -22.87 -14.24
C GLY A 64 -22.18 -24.33 -14.14
N LEU A 65 -22.22 -24.93 -12.94
CA LEU A 65 -21.74 -26.29 -12.70
C LEU A 65 -22.78 -27.32 -13.11
N GLY A 66 -22.33 -28.47 -13.66
CA GLY A 66 -23.15 -29.59 -14.06
C GLY A 66 -22.52 -30.91 -13.69
N LYS A 67 -23.15 -32.00 -14.19
CA LYS A 67 -22.61 -33.34 -14.00
C LYS A 67 -21.20 -33.45 -14.60
N GLY A 68 -20.22 -33.87 -13.79
CA GLY A 68 -18.82 -34.00 -14.21
C GLY A 68 -18.00 -32.74 -14.07
N SER A 69 -18.59 -31.62 -13.64
CA SER A 69 -17.79 -30.42 -13.29
C SER A 69 -16.87 -30.70 -12.12
N VAL A 70 -15.66 -30.15 -12.18
CA VAL A 70 -14.65 -30.25 -11.10
C VAL A 70 -14.74 -29.02 -10.23
N VAL A 71 -14.62 -29.20 -8.92
CA VAL A 71 -14.50 -28.14 -7.94
C VAL A 71 -13.21 -28.32 -7.16
N SER A 72 -12.50 -27.24 -6.87
CA SER A 72 -11.40 -27.26 -5.92
C SER A 72 -11.96 -27.05 -4.52
N ILE A 73 -11.40 -27.79 -3.56
CA ILE A 73 -11.74 -27.69 -2.14
C ILE A 73 -10.46 -27.29 -1.43
N THR A 74 -10.45 -26.13 -0.80
CA THR A 74 -9.30 -25.63 -0.03
C THR A 74 -9.71 -25.53 1.43
N GLN A 75 -8.93 -26.14 2.32
CA GLN A 75 -9.07 -25.94 3.75
C GLN A 75 -8.42 -24.60 4.11
N MET A 76 -9.16 -23.75 4.82
CA MET A 76 -8.72 -22.47 5.33
C MET A 76 -8.14 -22.62 6.73
N ASP A 77 -7.42 -21.59 7.22
CA ASP A 77 -6.76 -21.59 8.54
C ASP A 77 -7.76 -21.67 9.70
N ASP A 78 -8.98 -21.21 9.49
CA ASP A 78 -10.11 -21.30 10.45
C ASP A 78 -10.82 -22.66 10.41
N LEU A 79 -10.24 -23.65 9.74
CA LEU A 79 -10.78 -25.00 9.52
C LEU A 79 -12.04 -25.04 8.64
N THR A 80 -12.44 -23.93 8.00
CA THR A 80 -13.51 -23.95 7.02
C THR A 80 -13.04 -24.51 5.68
N LEU A 81 -13.98 -24.99 4.87
CA LEU A 81 -13.72 -25.46 3.50
C LEU A 81 -14.25 -24.42 2.49
N CYS A 82 -13.35 -23.87 1.70
CA CYS A 82 -13.70 -23.04 0.55
C CYS A 82 -13.85 -23.90 -0.70
N LEU A 83 -15.04 -23.84 -1.35
CA LEU A 83 -15.31 -24.53 -2.60
C LEU A 83 -15.33 -23.51 -3.76
N GLN A 84 -14.57 -23.79 -4.81
CA GLN A 84 -14.51 -22.97 -6.01
C GLN A 84 -14.66 -23.84 -7.27
N PRO A 85 -15.35 -23.36 -8.33
CA PRO A 85 -15.33 -24.05 -9.63
C PRO A 85 -13.88 -24.18 -10.10
N HIS A 86 -13.46 -25.38 -10.46
CA HIS A 86 -12.16 -25.61 -11.05
C HIS A 86 -12.32 -25.73 -12.57
N ASP A 87 -12.00 -24.65 -13.27
CA ASP A 87 -11.90 -24.65 -14.72
C ASP A 87 -10.43 -24.50 -15.12
N PRO A 88 -9.76 -25.58 -15.54
CA PRO A 88 -8.36 -25.52 -15.95
C PRO A 88 -8.13 -24.65 -17.21
N ARG A 89 -9.20 -24.23 -17.88
CA ARG A 89 -9.16 -23.37 -19.06
C ARG A 89 -9.51 -21.91 -18.75
N LYS A 90 -9.89 -21.61 -17.52
CA LYS A 90 -10.19 -20.25 -17.12
C LYS A 90 -8.88 -19.49 -16.98
N GLU A 91 -8.39 -18.94 -18.08
CA GLU A 91 -7.46 -17.83 -18.07
C GLU A 91 -8.05 -16.76 -17.14
N GLU A 92 -7.22 -16.08 -16.38
CA GLU A 92 -7.67 -14.99 -15.51
C GLU A 92 -8.59 -14.07 -16.30
N GLU A 93 -9.84 -13.93 -15.85
CA GLU A 93 -10.83 -13.11 -16.54
C GLU A 93 -10.32 -11.67 -16.62
N VAL A 94 -9.97 -11.23 -17.85
CA VAL A 94 -9.46 -9.88 -18.10
C VAL A 94 -10.56 -8.87 -17.78
N LYS A 95 -10.48 -8.26 -16.59
CA LYS A 95 -11.44 -7.25 -16.13
C LYS A 95 -11.21 -5.94 -16.86
N ARG A 96 -12.25 -5.42 -17.48
CA ARG A 96 -12.22 -4.14 -18.21
C ARG A 96 -13.08 -3.09 -17.50
N ALA A 97 -12.51 -1.89 -17.28
CA ALA A 97 -13.22 -0.70 -16.84
C ALA A 97 -13.33 0.32 -17.99
N ILE A 98 -14.50 0.94 -18.14
CA ILE A 98 -14.68 2.07 -19.04
C ILE A 98 -15.00 3.31 -18.19
N ILE A 99 -14.17 4.34 -18.32
CA ILE A 99 -14.30 5.61 -17.62
C ILE A 99 -14.72 6.67 -18.66
N ASN A 100 -15.95 7.12 -18.56
CA ASN A 100 -16.40 8.23 -19.38
C ASN A 100 -15.81 9.54 -18.85
N VAL A 101 -15.20 10.31 -19.76
CA VAL A 101 -14.51 11.56 -19.48
C VAL A 101 -15.18 12.68 -20.23
N THR A 102 -15.55 13.73 -19.51
CA THR A 102 -16.17 14.95 -20.04
C THR A 102 -15.33 16.16 -19.63
N ASP A 103 -15.54 17.33 -20.24
CA ASP A 103 -14.70 18.51 -19.99
C ASP A 103 -14.90 19.14 -18.62
N ASP A 104 -16.03 18.88 -17.97
CA ASP A 104 -16.33 19.32 -16.62
C ASP A 104 -15.54 18.56 -15.54
N ILE A 105 -14.89 17.47 -15.92
CA ILE A 105 -14.08 16.65 -15.01
C ILE A 105 -12.64 17.14 -15.03
N THR A 106 -12.08 17.50 -13.85
CA THR A 106 -10.68 17.94 -13.77
C THR A 106 -9.69 16.80 -14.05
N PRO A 107 -8.47 17.10 -14.54
CA PRO A 107 -7.41 16.08 -14.76
C PRO A 107 -7.15 15.20 -13.54
N GLU A 108 -7.16 15.81 -12.33
CA GLU A 108 -6.95 15.10 -11.07
C GLU A 108 -8.09 14.11 -10.77
N ASN A 109 -9.33 14.49 -11.10
CA ASN A 109 -10.48 13.61 -10.91
C ASN A 109 -10.45 12.42 -11.87
N VAL A 110 -10.04 12.63 -13.12
CA VAL A 110 -9.85 11.55 -14.09
C VAL A 110 -8.75 10.59 -13.59
N THR A 111 -7.62 11.13 -13.15
CA THR A 111 -6.50 10.34 -12.60
C THR A 111 -6.95 9.53 -11.39
N ARG A 112 -7.72 10.11 -10.44
CA ARG A 112 -8.27 9.35 -9.29
C ARG A 112 -9.16 8.19 -9.69
N ARG A 113 -9.97 8.33 -10.75
CA ARG A 113 -10.79 7.23 -11.28
C ARG A 113 -9.92 6.11 -11.85
N VAL A 114 -8.82 6.46 -12.54
CA VAL A 114 -7.85 5.48 -13.05
C VAL A 114 -7.18 4.74 -11.89
N ILE A 115 -6.70 5.46 -10.86
CA ILE A 115 -6.12 4.86 -9.65
C ILE A 115 -7.13 3.90 -9.01
N SER A 116 -8.36 4.33 -8.84
CA SER A 116 -9.40 3.49 -8.22
C SER A 116 -9.64 2.21 -9.02
N ALA A 117 -9.75 2.31 -10.37
CA ALA A 117 -9.91 1.15 -11.24
C ALA A 117 -8.69 0.21 -11.16
N TYR A 118 -7.47 0.77 -11.17
CA TYR A 118 -6.24 0.00 -10.99
C TYR A 118 -6.24 -0.75 -9.66
N LEU A 119 -6.53 -0.07 -8.56
CA LEU A 119 -6.48 -0.63 -7.20
C LEU A 119 -7.51 -1.74 -6.95
N ILE A 120 -8.69 -1.69 -7.61
CA ILE A 120 -9.71 -2.76 -7.46
C ILE A 120 -9.54 -3.91 -8.45
N GLY A 121 -8.44 -3.90 -9.21
CA GLY A 121 -8.00 -5.06 -9.98
C GLY A 121 -8.41 -5.10 -11.44
N TYR A 122 -8.83 -3.99 -12.06
CA TYR A 122 -9.04 -3.97 -13.51
C TYR A 122 -7.71 -4.12 -14.26
N ASN A 123 -7.72 -4.96 -15.32
CA ASN A 123 -6.56 -5.21 -16.16
C ASN A 123 -6.51 -4.27 -17.36
N ILE A 124 -7.67 -3.87 -17.88
CA ILE A 124 -7.80 -2.88 -18.96
C ILE A 124 -8.64 -1.71 -18.45
N ILE A 125 -8.07 -0.52 -18.52
CA ILE A 125 -8.73 0.72 -18.12
C ILE A 125 -8.83 1.63 -19.35
N GLN A 126 -10.05 1.84 -19.83
CA GLN A 126 -10.34 2.60 -21.03
C GLN A 126 -11.01 3.93 -20.65
N LEU A 127 -10.33 5.04 -20.92
CA LEU A 127 -10.93 6.36 -20.84
C LEU A 127 -11.57 6.68 -22.19
N ARG A 128 -12.80 7.17 -22.20
CA ARG A 128 -13.54 7.44 -23.42
C ARG A 128 -14.34 8.75 -23.32
N ASN A 129 -14.22 9.58 -24.34
CA ASN A 129 -15.16 10.69 -24.57
C ASN A 129 -15.94 10.36 -25.85
N PRO A 130 -17.25 10.00 -25.74
CA PRO A 130 -18.02 9.57 -26.91
C PRO A 130 -18.36 10.70 -27.89
N SER A 131 -18.26 11.95 -27.44
CA SER A 131 -18.70 13.12 -28.23
C SER A 131 -17.58 13.85 -28.95
N LYS A 132 -16.37 13.85 -28.35
CA LYS A 132 -15.25 14.61 -28.87
C LYS A 132 -13.90 14.08 -28.40
N ARG A 133 -12.84 14.75 -28.78
CA ARG A 133 -11.48 14.45 -28.29
C ARG A 133 -11.39 14.63 -26.78
N ILE A 134 -10.70 13.69 -26.08
CA ILE A 134 -10.34 13.86 -24.68
C ILE A 134 -9.43 15.08 -24.54
N ASP A 135 -9.71 15.92 -23.54
CA ASP A 135 -8.91 17.11 -23.26
C ASP A 135 -7.43 16.78 -23.08
N SER A 136 -6.53 17.66 -23.56
CA SER A 136 -5.10 17.40 -23.56
C SER A 136 -4.52 17.38 -22.16
N ALA A 137 -5.02 18.20 -21.22
CA ALA A 137 -4.54 18.21 -19.84
C ALA A 137 -4.95 16.93 -19.10
N GLN A 138 -6.21 16.46 -19.29
CA GLN A 138 -6.68 15.19 -18.76
C GLN A 138 -5.84 14.01 -19.27
N ARG A 139 -5.59 13.99 -20.58
CA ARG A 139 -4.78 12.96 -21.23
C ARG A 139 -3.34 12.96 -20.73
N HIS A 140 -2.72 14.13 -20.63
CA HIS A 140 -1.35 14.28 -20.16
C HIS A 140 -1.23 13.81 -18.71
N ALA A 141 -2.11 14.26 -17.83
CA ALA A 141 -2.11 13.88 -16.41
C ALA A 141 -2.21 12.36 -16.22
N VAL A 142 -3.11 11.69 -16.96
CA VAL A 142 -3.24 10.23 -16.86
C VAL A 142 -2.01 9.51 -17.39
N LYS A 143 -1.44 9.96 -18.53
CA LYS A 143 -0.25 9.33 -19.11
C LYS A 143 0.98 9.51 -18.21
N ASP A 144 1.18 10.69 -17.66
CA ASP A 144 2.29 10.97 -16.74
C ASP A 144 2.16 10.13 -15.48
N PHE A 145 0.97 10.11 -14.87
CA PHE A 145 0.69 9.30 -13.68
C PHE A 145 0.89 7.80 -13.96
N THR A 146 0.40 7.29 -15.09
CA THR A 146 0.55 5.88 -15.45
C THR A 146 2.01 5.48 -15.52
N ARG A 147 2.84 6.28 -16.19
CA ARG A 147 4.27 5.99 -16.36
C ARG A 147 5.06 6.06 -15.06
N LYS A 148 4.71 7.01 -14.18
CA LYS A 148 5.42 7.26 -12.93
C LYS A 148 4.97 6.36 -11.77
N LYS A 149 3.67 6.10 -11.67
CA LYS A 149 3.07 5.55 -10.42
C LYS A 149 2.39 4.18 -10.59
N LEU A 150 2.19 3.65 -11.80
CA LEU A 150 1.51 2.37 -12.00
C LEU A 150 2.47 1.28 -12.48
N VAL A 151 2.86 0.38 -11.57
CA VAL A 151 3.74 -0.76 -11.90
C VAL A 151 3.11 -1.65 -12.96
N GLY A 152 3.90 -2.00 -13.98
CA GLY A 152 3.50 -2.94 -15.01
C GLY A 152 2.30 -2.51 -15.84
N THR A 153 2.03 -1.20 -15.93
CA THR A 153 0.92 -0.65 -16.70
C THR A 153 1.43 0.11 -17.92
N GLU A 154 0.95 -0.29 -19.08
CA GLU A 154 1.32 0.30 -20.38
C GLU A 154 0.14 0.98 -21.05
N ILE A 155 0.45 1.96 -21.91
CA ILE A 155 -0.52 2.63 -22.75
C ILE A 155 -0.71 1.80 -24.02
N LEU A 156 -1.82 1.05 -24.07
CA LEU A 156 -2.13 0.18 -25.19
C LEU A 156 -2.61 0.94 -26.42
N SER A 157 -3.39 2.01 -26.20
CA SER A 157 -3.98 2.82 -27.28
C SER A 157 -4.09 4.28 -26.85
N ASP A 158 -3.76 5.20 -27.75
CA ASP A 158 -3.84 6.66 -27.55
C ASP A 158 -4.51 7.33 -28.77
N LEU A 159 -5.85 7.20 -28.84
CA LEU A 159 -6.67 7.76 -29.93
C LEU A 159 -7.33 9.08 -29.48
N PRO A 160 -7.79 9.94 -30.40
CA PRO A 160 -8.37 11.24 -30.04
C PRO A 160 -9.49 11.16 -28.98
N GLN A 161 -10.37 10.18 -29.10
CA GLN A 161 -11.55 10.00 -28.23
C GLN A 161 -11.35 8.90 -27.17
N GLU A 162 -10.19 8.24 -27.17
CA GLU A 162 -9.95 7.07 -26.31
C GLU A 162 -8.49 7.00 -25.88
N LEU A 163 -8.27 6.68 -24.60
CA LEU A 163 -6.97 6.31 -24.04
C LEU A 163 -7.14 4.99 -23.30
N THR A 164 -6.43 3.95 -23.71
CA THR A 164 -6.52 2.62 -23.09
C THR A 164 -5.22 2.26 -22.41
N LEU A 165 -5.32 1.91 -21.14
CA LEU A 165 -4.24 1.41 -20.30
C LEU A 165 -4.41 -0.09 -20.10
N GLN A 166 -3.31 -0.84 -20.10
CA GLN A 166 -3.28 -2.27 -19.81
C GLN A 166 -2.27 -2.57 -18.71
N VAL A 167 -2.72 -3.26 -17.69
CA VAL A 167 -1.87 -3.84 -16.64
C VAL A 167 -1.33 -5.17 -17.16
N LEU A 168 -0.03 -5.23 -17.41
CA LEU A 168 0.66 -6.40 -17.96
C LEU A 168 1.21 -7.31 -16.87
N LEU A 169 1.63 -6.73 -15.73
CA LEU A 169 2.22 -7.47 -14.63
C LEU A 169 1.16 -8.32 -13.91
N SER A 170 1.39 -9.61 -13.83
CA SER A 170 0.57 -10.54 -13.05
C SER A 170 1.04 -10.58 -11.59
N HIS A 171 0.15 -10.97 -10.68
CA HIS A 171 0.47 -11.12 -9.25
C HIS A 171 1.49 -12.24 -8.97
N LYS A 172 1.79 -13.11 -9.95
CA LYS A 172 2.79 -14.19 -9.83
C LYS A 172 4.22 -13.74 -10.09
N GLU A 173 4.40 -12.59 -10.77
CA GLU A 173 5.72 -12.12 -11.20
C GLU A 173 6.43 -11.31 -10.13
N LEU A 174 5.70 -10.64 -9.24
CA LEU A 174 6.23 -9.85 -8.14
C LEU A 174 5.34 -10.05 -6.91
N SER A 175 5.87 -10.71 -5.89
CA SER A 175 5.16 -10.95 -4.63
C SER A 175 5.00 -9.65 -3.81
N VAL A 176 4.06 -9.66 -2.85
CA VAL A 176 3.92 -8.55 -1.90
C VAL A 176 5.19 -8.37 -1.07
N LYS A 177 5.84 -9.49 -0.67
CA LYS A 177 7.10 -9.46 0.08
C LYS A 177 8.21 -8.78 -0.71
N ASP A 178 8.45 -9.20 -1.96
CA ASP A 178 9.48 -8.61 -2.80
C ASP A 178 9.23 -7.14 -3.13
N ALA A 179 7.96 -6.77 -3.38
CA ALA A 179 7.58 -5.40 -3.65
C ALA A 179 7.81 -4.49 -2.42
N LEU A 180 7.45 -4.98 -1.21
CA LEU A 180 7.67 -4.26 0.04
C LEU A 180 9.15 -4.11 0.35
N GLN A 181 9.95 -5.17 0.14
CA GLN A 181 11.40 -5.11 0.35
C GLN A 181 12.05 -4.04 -0.54
N ARG A 182 11.71 -4.01 -1.84
CA ARG A 182 12.20 -2.97 -2.75
C ARG A 182 11.78 -1.57 -2.32
N MET A 183 10.51 -1.41 -1.93
CA MET A 183 9.96 -0.15 -1.43
C MET A 183 10.71 0.35 -0.20
N SER A 184 11.02 -0.54 0.76
CA SER A 184 11.73 -0.21 1.99
C SER A 184 13.18 0.18 1.74
N ILE A 185 13.88 -0.52 0.84
CA ILE A 185 15.25 -0.18 0.44
C ILE A 185 15.31 1.22 -0.18
N ILE A 186 14.36 1.56 -1.06
CA ILE A 186 14.29 2.89 -1.68
C ILE A 186 14.03 3.95 -0.62
N ALA A 187 13.07 3.75 0.30
CA ALA A 187 12.75 4.71 1.35
C ALA A 187 13.93 4.96 2.30
N ALA A 188 14.66 3.90 2.68
CA ALA A 188 15.87 4.02 3.50
C ALA A 188 17.00 4.76 2.77
N SER A 189 17.22 4.49 1.48
CA SER A 189 18.17 5.24 0.66
C SER A 189 17.78 6.71 0.55
N MET A 190 16.52 7.01 0.26
CA MET A 190 16.00 8.39 0.21
C MET A 190 16.28 9.16 1.50
N HIS A 191 16.11 8.50 2.65
CA HIS A 191 16.37 9.16 3.95
C HIS A 191 17.85 9.48 4.14
N ARG A 192 18.76 8.54 3.79
CA ARG A 192 20.22 8.77 3.86
C ARG A 192 20.65 9.88 2.90
N ASP A 193 20.15 9.85 1.66
CA ASP A 193 20.45 10.86 0.66
C ASP A 193 19.90 12.24 1.09
N ALA A 194 18.72 12.28 1.69
CA ALA A 194 18.14 13.51 2.23
C ALA A 194 19.01 14.10 3.37
N MET A 195 19.55 13.26 4.24
CA MET A 195 20.52 13.72 5.27
C MET A 195 21.83 14.18 4.64
N GLY A 196 22.30 13.54 3.57
CA GLY A 196 23.47 13.97 2.81
C GLY A 196 23.34 15.40 2.23
N THR A 197 22.11 15.87 1.98
CA THR A 197 21.88 17.25 1.52
C THR A 197 22.23 18.31 2.56
N LEU A 198 22.29 17.95 3.85
CA LEU A 198 22.72 18.85 4.92
C LEU A 198 24.25 19.00 5.00
N GLU A 199 24.99 18.06 4.41
CA GLU A 199 26.45 18.02 4.43
C GLU A 199 27.09 18.70 3.20
N SER A 200 26.32 18.73 2.12
CA SER A 200 26.75 19.29 0.85
C SER A 200 25.67 20.22 0.31
N ASP A 201 26.09 21.39 -0.21
CA ASP A 201 25.15 22.32 -0.90
C ASP A 201 24.75 21.72 -2.27
N ASP A 202 24.26 20.48 -2.25
CA ASP A 202 23.89 19.73 -3.46
C ASP A 202 22.36 19.77 -3.67
N SER A 203 21.91 20.84 -4.31
CA SER A 203 20.51 20.98 -4.70
C SER A 203 20.03 19.92 -5.69
N GLN A 204 20.97 19.26 -6.40
CA GLN A 204 20.63 18.19 -7.33
C GLN A 204 20.25 16.90 -6.57
N LEU A 205 21.03 16.54 -5.54
CA LEU A 205 20.71 15.41 -4.67
C LEU A 205 19.32 15.55 -4.02
N ALA A 206 18.98 16.75 -3.54
CA ALA A 206 17.65 17.00 -2.98
C ALA A 206 16.52 16.79 -4.02
N LYS A 207 16.72 17.19 -5.27
CA LYS A 207 15.74 16.95 -6.35
C LYS A 207 15.62 15.46 -6.69
N GLU A 208 16.71 14.70 -6.62
CA GLU A 208 16.73 13.27 -6.83
C GLU A 208 15.92 12.55 -5.75
N VAL A 209 16.12 12.91 -4.48
CA VAL A 209 15.30 12.38 -3.36
C VAL A 209 13.80 12.65 -3.60
N VAL A 210 13.44 13.87 -4.02
CA VAL A 210 12.05 14.21 -4.34
C VAL A 210 11.49 13.36 -5.49
N ALA A 211 12.34 13.04 -6.48
CA ALA A 211 11.92 12.22 -7.62
C ALA A 211 11.77 10.73 -7.26
N MET A 212 12.59 10.21 -6.35
CA MET A 212 12.53 8.82 -5.88
C MET A 212 11.23 8.48 -5.14
N ASP A 213 10.53 9.48 -4.58
CA ASP A 213 9.20 9.30 -3.97
C ASP A 213 8.18 8.68 -4.93
N ASP A 214 8.30 8.98 -6.23
CA ASP A 214 7.48 8.36 -7.27
C ASP A 214 7.65 6.84 -7.33
N ASP A 215 8.85 6.31 -7.05
CA ASP A 215 9.12 4.87 -7.04
C ASP A 215 8.56 4.19 -5.79
N VAL A 216 8.63 4.84 -4.61
CA VAL A 216 8.02 4.33 -3.38
C VAL A 216 6.49 4.25 -3.52
N ASP A 217 5.85 5.32 -3.99
CA ASP A 217 4.41 5.37 -4.26
C ASP A 217 3.97 4.29 -5.26
N ARG A 218 4.78 4.06 -6.28
CA ARG A 218 4.56 3.08 -7.34
C ARG A 218 4.45 1.66 -6.77
N PHE A 219 5.38 1.25 -5.89
CA PHE A 219 5.31 -0.03 -5.21
C PHE A 219 4.16 -0.08 -4.20
N GLY A 220 3.90 1.00 -3.47
CA GLY A 220 2.79 1.10 -2.54
C GLY A 220 1.43 0.86 -3.20
N LEU A 221 1.17 1.50 -4.34
CA LEU A 221 -0.06 1.28 -5.13
C LEU A 221 -0.17 -0.16 -5.64
N TYR A 222 0.95 -0.77 -6.06
CA TYR A 222 0.99 -2.15 -6.52
C TYR A 222 0.65 -3.12 -5.38
N ILE A 223 1.29 -2.98 -4.21
CA ILE A 223 1.00 -3.80 -3.03
C ILE A 223 -0.48 -3.70 -2.66
N ILE A 224 -1.04 -2.49 -2.60
CA ILE A 224 -2.46 -2.28 -2.28
C ILE A 224 -3.37 -2.98 -3.30
N ARG A 225 -3.03 -2.96 -4.59
CA ARG A 225 -3.77 -3.68 -5.63
C ARG A 225 -3.78 -5.18 -5.34
N LEU A 226 -2.62 -5.77 -5.02
CA LEU A 226 -2.49 -7.20 -4.71
C LEU A 226 -3.29 -7.59 -3.46
N LEU A 227 -3.16 -6.81 -2.37
CA LEU A 227 -3.88 -7.07 -1.13
C LEU A 227 -5.40 -6.98 -1.32
N LYS A 228 -5.90 -6.04 -2.13
CA LYS A 228 -7.32 -5.95 -2.47
C LYS A 228 -7.81 -7.15 -3.31
N ALA A 229 -6.99 -7.63 -4.24
CA ALA A 229 -7.31 -8.82 -5.01
C ALA A 229 -7.41 -10.06 -4.10
N ALA A 230 -6.46 -10.20 -3.17
CA ALA A 230 -6.43 -11.28 -2.18
C ALA A 230 -7.61 -11.24 -1.19
N ALA A 231 -8.09 -10.05 -0.84
CA ALA A 231 -9.27 -9.88 0.02
C ALA A 231 -10.56 -10.42 -0.61
N ILE A 232 -10.63 -10.44 -1.96
CA ILE A 232 -11.79 -10.96 -2.69
C ILE A 232 -11.62 -12.44 -3.04
N ASN A 233 -10.38 -12.87 -3.31
CA ASN A 233 -10.07 -14.24 -3.71
C ASN A 233 -8.92 -14.80 -2.86
N SER A 234 -9.26 -15.68 -1.93
CA SER A 234 -8.30 -16.32 -1.03
C SER A 234 -7.24 -17.19 -1.76
N GLY A 235 -7.50 -17.64 -2.97
CA GLY A 235 -6.51 -18.34 -3.79
C GLY A 235 -5.31 -17.46 -4.15
N ILE A 236 -5.53 -16.14 -4.27
CA ILE A 236 -4.48 -15.17 -4.59
C ILE A 236 -3.51 -14.98 -3.42
N LEU A 237 -3.93 -15.17 -2.16
CA LEU A 237 -3.06 -14.98 -0.98
C LEU A 237 -1.72 -15.70 -1.11
N ARG A 238 -1.75 -17.00 -1.44
CA ARG A 238 -0.52 -17.80 -1.59
C ARG A 238 0.30 -17.36 -2.80
N GLU A 239 -0.37 -16.96 -3.88
CA GLU A 239 0.30 -16.50 -5.10
C GLU A 239 1.04 -15.18 -4.90
N ILE A 240 0.56 -14.31 -3.98
CA ILE A 240 1.24 -13.06 -3.59
C ILE A 240 2.22 -13.21 -2.42
N GLY A 241 2.47 -14.45 -1.95
CA GLY A 241 3.44 -14.75 -0.90
C GLY A 241 2.92 -14.57 0.53
N LEU A 242 1.59 -14.57 0.75
CA LEU A 242 0.98 -14.43 2.09
C LEU A 242 0.28 -15.71 2.51
N GLY A 243 0.38 -16.06 3.81
CA GLY A 243 -0.24 -17.24 4.39
C GLY A 243 -1.69 -17.03 4.84
N SER A 244 -2.05 -15.81 5.26
CA SER A 244 -3.38 -15.55 5.84
C SER A 244 -3.91 -14.15 5.53
N GLN A 245 -5.23 -13.96 5.67
CA GLN A 245 -5.88 -12.64 5.57
C GLN A 245 -5.40 -11.67 6.67
N ARG A 246 -5.02 -12.19 7.84
CA ARG A 246 -4.44 -11.39 8.93
C ARG A 246 -3.13 -10.74 8.48
N GLN A 247 -2.26 -11.50 7.80
CA GLN A 247 -1.04 -10.95 7.24
C GLN A 247 -1.31 -9.82 6.24
N SER A 248 -2.36 -9.92 5.42
CA SER A 248 -2.73 -8.84 4.47
C SER A 248 -2.99 -7.51 5.17
N LEU A 249 -3.60 -7.51 6.36
CA LEU A 249 -3.82 -6.30 7.16
C LEU A 249 -2.50 -5.73 7.67
N GLY A 250 -1.61 -6.56 8.19
CA GLY A 250 -0.28 -6.15 8.64
C GLY A 250 0.53 -5.54 7.49
N TYR A 251 0.65 -6.24 6.36
CA TYR A 251 1.35 -5.71 5.18
C TYR A 251 0.76 -4.39 4.66
N ARG A 252 -0.56 -4.19 4.79
CA ARG A 252 -1.20 -2.91 4.43
C ARG A 252 -0.75 -1.76 5.34
N LEU A 253 -0.64 -2.00 6.65
CA LEU A 253 -0.17 -1.00 7.61
C LEU A 253 1.31 -0.69 7.38
N ILE A 254 2.15 -1.72 7.27
CA ILE A 254 3.58 -1.58 7.02
C ILE A 254 3.85 -0.81 5.71
N THR A 255 3.15 -1.14 4.63
CA THR A 255 3.24 -0.38 3.36
C THR A 255 3.01 1.12 3.58
N LYS A 256 2.06 1.48 4.45
CA LYS A 256 1.79 2.90 4.74
C LYS A 256 2.88 3.55 5.59
N SER A 257 3.50 2.81 6.50
CA SER A 257 4.64 3.31 7.30
C SER A 257 5.87 3.56 6.42
N VAL A 258 6.15 2.67 5.45
CA VAL A 258 7.22 2.86 4.45
C VAL A 258 6.97 4.10 3.58
N GLU A 259 5.75 4.28 3.06
CA GLU A 259 5.36 5.47 2.28
C GLU A 259 5.58 6.76 3.09
N ARG A 260 5.16 6.77 4.36
CA ARG A 260 5.35 7.92 5.25
C ARG A 260 6.82 8.22 5.52
N MET A 261 7.66 7.20 5.68
CA MET A 261 9.11 7.40 5.81
C MET A 261 9.69 8.12 4.59
N ALA A 262 9.32 7.71 3.37
CA ALA A 262 9.73 8.37 2.14
C ALA A 262 9.21 9.82 2.06
N ASP A 263 7.94 10.06 2.41
CA ASP A 263 7.37 11.41 2.55
C ASP A 263 8.21 12.32 3.48
N HIS A 264 8.77 11.76 4.58
CA HIS A 264 9.62 12.51 5.52
C HIS A 264 11.03 12.70 4.98
N ALA A 265 11.60 11.75 4.24
CA ALA A 265 12.87 11.94 3.53
C ALA A 265 12.77 13.10 2.52
N VAL A 266 11.67 13.18 1.78
CA VAL A 266 11.41 14.33 0.90
C VAL A 266 11.34 15.65 1.69
N LYS A 267 10.68 15.67 2.87
CA LYS A 267 10.62 16.88 3.70
C LYS A 267 11.99 17.31 4.20
N ILE A 268 12.87 16.36 4.58
CA ILE A 268 14.25 16.68 4.95
C ILE A 268 14.94 17.36 3.77
N ALA A 269 14.90 16.77 2.57
CA ALA A 269 15.52 17.30 1.38
C ALA A 269 14.96 18.68 0.96
N GLU A 270 13.65 18.90 1.07
CA GLU A 270 13.04 20.19 0.75
C GLU A 270 13.41 21.28 1.76
N ASN A 271 13.50 20.94 3.06
CA ASN A 271 13.89 21.89 4.08
C ASN A 271 15.36 22.25 3.98
N SER A 272 16.26 21.32 3.63
CA SER A 272 17.68 21.62 3.41
C SER A 272 17.90 22.67 2.30
N LEU A 273 17.09 22.65 1.24
CA LEU A 273 17.14 23.66 0.15
C LEU A 273 16.78 25.08 0.59
N THR A 274 16.16 25.25 1.74
CA THR A 274 15.77 26.57 2.28
C THR A 274 16.81 27.16 3.23
N MET A 275 17.86 26.40 3.57
CA MET A 275 18.86 26.74 4.57
C MET A 275 20.13 27.33 3.95
N THR A 276 20.89 28.05 4.79
CA THR A 276 22.26 28.50 4.47
C THR A 276 23.25 27.52 5.11
N LEU A 277 23.51 26.41 4.39
CA LEU A 277 24.26 25.26 4.92
C LEU A 277 25.72 25.56 5.29
N THR A 278 26.34 26.61 4.71
CA THR A 278 27.73 27.00 5.01
C THR A 278 27.97 27.40 6.46
N ASP A 279 26.93 27.78 7.21
CA ASP A 279 26.99 28.27 8.58
C ASP A 279 26.37 27.26 9.56
N LEU A 280 26.08 26.03 9.16
CA LEU A 280 25.52 25.02 10.04
C LEU A 280 26.56 24.52 11.04
N ASP A 281 26.25 24.65 12.35
CA ASP A 281 27.09 24.20 13.46
C ASP A 281 27.32 22.68 13.40
N GLU A 282 28.59 22.24 13.43
CA GLU A 282 28.98 20.82 13.29
C GLU A 282 28.40 19.94 14.41
N GLU A 283 28.18 20.48 15.62
CA GLU A 283 27.59 19.73 16.72
C GLU A 283 26.10 19.42 16.42
N ILE A 284 25.34 20.40 15.88
CA ILE A 284 23.95 20.19 15.45
C ILE A 284 23.91 19.12 14.35
N LEU A 285 24.77 19.25 13.34
CA LEU A 285 24.82 18.29 12.24
C LEU A 285 25.13 16.87 12.75
N SER A 286 26.10 16.74 13.65
CA SER A 286 26.48 15.46 14.27
C SER A 286 25.34 14.84 15.09
N GLU A 287 24.61 15.65 15.88
CA GLU A 287 23.45 15.19 16.66
C GLU A 287 22.33 14.68 15.74
N LEU A 288 22.00 15.41 14.66
CA LEU A 288 20.99 15.02 13.69
C LEU A 288 21.40 13.75 12.95
N ARG A 289 22.68 13.61 12.57
CA ARG A 289 23.22 12.41 11.88
C ARG A 289 23.07 11.18 12.76
N VAL A 290 23.53 11.22 14.00
CA VAL A 290 23.45 10.09 14.95
C VAL A 290 22.00 9.66 15.16
N LEU A 291 21.09 10.63 15.32
CA LEU A 291 19.67 10.35 15.49
C LEU A 291 19.06 9.73 14.22
N SER A 292 19.43 10.25 13.05
CA SER A 292 18.99 9.75 11.75
C SER A 292 19.45 8.34 11.47
N ASP A 293 20.74 8.05 11.69
CA ASP A 293 21.31 6.71 11.51
C ASP A 293 20.59 5.69 12.40
N THR A 294 20.37 6.07 13.68
CA THR A 294 19.61 5.21 14.60
C THR A 294 18.18 4.95 14.12
N ALA A 295 17.50 5.98 13.62
CA ALA A 295 16.14 5.87 13.12
C ALA A 295 16.03 4.97 11.86
N VAL A 296 16.97 5.13 10.92
CA VAL A 296 16.99 4.34 9.68
C VAL A 296 17.33 2.88 9.97
N VAL A 297 18.33 2.62 10.83
CA VAL A 297 18.68 1.24 11.23
C VAL A 297 17.50 0.57 11.93
N ALA A 298 16.84 1.25 12.86
CA ALA A 298 15.65 0.70 13.53
C ALA A 298 14.51 0.39 12.54
N PHE A 299 14.33 1.21 11.52
CA PHE A 299 13.35 0.95 10.48
C PHE A 299 13.72 -0.26 9.62
N GLU A 300 14.98 -0.37 9.20
CA GLU A 300 15.48 -1.53 8.42
C GLU A 300 15.37 -2.82 9.25
N ASP A 301 15.80 -2.79 10.50
CA ASP A 301 15.67 -3.93 11.43
C ASP A 301 14.21 -4.35 11.62
N ALA A 302 13.27 -3.40 11.67
CA ALA A 302 11.83 -3.71 11.76
C ALA A 302 11.30 -4.40 10.51
N VAL A 303 11.78 -4.01 9.34
CA VAL A 303 11.44 -4.67 8.07
C VAL A 303 12.07 -6.06 7.99
N ASP A 304 13.31 -6.23 8.45
CA ASP A 304 13.98 -7.53 8.53
C ASP A 304 13.26 -8.46 9.52
N ALA A 305 12.85 -7.96 10.68
CA ALA A 305 12.04 -8.70 11.64
C ALA A 305 10.71 -9.20 11.04
N LEU A 306 10.08 -8.43 10.12
CA LEU A 306 8.90 -8.88 9.38
C LEU A 306 9.20 -10.08 8.48
N PHE A 307 10.31 -10.04 7.74
CA PHE A 307 10.64 -11.10 6.77
C PHE A 307 11.14 -12.37 7.46
N GLU A 308 11.83 -12.23 8.59
CA GLU A 308 12.32 -13.33 9.43
C GLU A 308 11.27 -13.84 10.41
N GLU A 309 10.15 -13.14 10.57
CA GLU A 309 9.08 -13.40 11.54
C GLU A 309 9.63 -13.44 12.99
N ASP A 310 10.63 -12.55 13.28
CA ASP A 310 11.38 -12.51 14.55
C ASP A 310 10.71 -11.57 15.57
N TYR A 311 9.96 -12.15 16.50
CA TYR A 311 9.30 -11.44 17.61
C TYR A 311 10.31 -10.69 18.48
N ALA A 312 11.43 -11.33 18.86
CA ALA A 312 12.39 -10.74 19.79
C ALA A 312 13.15 -9.54 19.17
N MET A 313 13.41 -9.59 17.87
CA MET A 313 13.97 -8.46 17.13
C MET A 313 12.98 -7.27 17.12
N ALA A 314 11.72 -7.53 16.79
CA ALA A 314 10.68 -6.49 16.78
C ALA A 314 10.51 -5.83 18.17
N GLU A 315 10.55 -6.62 19.27
CA GLU A 315 10.41 -6.09 20.62
C GLU A 315 11.54 -5.12 21.00
N ARG A 316 12.79 -5.42 20.59
CA ARG A 316 13.93 -4.53 20.84
C ARG A 316 13.79 -3.16 20.16
N ILE A 317 13.15 -3.10 19.01
CA ILE A 317 13.01 -1.87 18.22
C ILE A 317 12.03 -0.88 18.85
N MET A 318 11.05 -1.38 19.61
CA MET A 318 10.03 -0.54 20.24
C MET A 318 10.60 0.57 21.13
N SER A 319 11.76 0.37 21.75
CA SER A 319 12.39 1.37 22.63
C SER A 319 13.10 2.50 21.88
N VAL A 320 13.47 2.29 20.61
CA VAL A 320 14.29 3.25 19.83
C VAL A 320 13.58 4.60 19.63
N ALA A 321 12.28 4.56 19.34
CA ALA A 321 11.49 5.78 19.16
C ALA A 321 11.39 6.61 20.46
N GLU A 322 11.27 5.96 21.63
CA GLU A 322 11.25 6.64 22.93
C GLU A 322 12.58 7.28 23.26
N GLU A 323 13.70 6.59 22.97
CA GLU A 323 15.04 7.14 23.14
C GLU A 323 15.26 8.37 22.26
N GLY A 324 14.84 8.34 21.00
CA GLY A 324 14.89 9.48 20.09
C GLY A 324 14.13 10.69 20.64
N ARG A 325 12.89 10.49 21.10
CA ARG A 325 12.07 11.56 21.71
C ARG A 325 12.70 12.14 22.98
N SER A 326 13.36 11.33 23.77
CA SER A 326 14.03 11.83 25.00
C SER A 326 15.14 12.85 24.71
N ARG A 327 15.77 12.78 23.54
CA ARG A 327 16.83 13.70 23.09
C ARG A 327 16.29 14.96 22.40
N GLU A 328 15.05 14.95 21.92
CA GLU A 328 14.44 16.02 21.12
C GLU A 328 14.59 17.40 21.76
N ALA A 329 14.23 17.53 23.05
CA ALA A 329 14.26 18.82 23.76
C ALA A 329 15.67 19.39 23.81
N GLY A 330 16.70 18.56 24.03
CA GLY A 330 18.10 18.99 24.07
C GLY A 330 18.58 19.48 22.71
N ILE A 331 18.26 18.72 21.64
CA ILE A 331 18.62 19.10 20.26
C ILE A 331 17.93 20.40 19.86
N ILE A 332 16.66 20.60 20.20
CA ILE A 332 15.94 21.86 19.94
C ILE A 332 16.62 23.04 20.65
N GLN A 333 17.06 22.86 21.89
CA GLN A 333 17.79 23.93 22.62
C GLN A 333 19.12 24.26 21.94
N ASN A 334 19.87 23.27 21.47
CA ASN A 334 21.12 23.48 20.72
C ASN A 334 20.84 24.19 19.39
N ILE A 335 19.81 23.82 18.66
CA ILE A 335 19.39 24.50 17.43
C ILE A 335 19.08 25.96 17.69
N ILE A 336 18.26 26.29 18.72
CA ILE A 336 17.88 27.66 19.02
C ILE A 336 19.10 28.51 19.45
N LYS A 337 20.07 27.90 20.13
CA LYS A 337 21.24 28.60 20.67
C LYS A 337 22.32 28.83 19.62
N LYS A 338 22.52 27.92 18.67
CA LYS A 338 23.70 27.89 17.80
C LYS A 338 23.38 28.13 16.32
N ALA A 339 22.18 27.76 15.86
CA ALA A 339 21.84 27.92 14.46
C ALA A 339 21.51 29.37 14.10
N PRO A 340 21.75 29.79 12.84
CA PRO A 340 21.21 31.04 12.31
C PRO A 340 19.70 31.12 12.51
N ALA A 341 19.18 32.24 12.95
CA ALA A 341 17.76 32.39 13.27
C ALA A 341 16.83 32.05 12.06
N ALA A 342 17.32 32.29 10.84
CA ALA A 342 16.60 31.98 9.60
C ALA A 342 16.43 30.46 9.39
N ASP A 343 17.39 29.65 9.86
CA ASP A 343 17.44 28.19 9.61
C ASP A 343 16.75 27.37 10.72
N VAL A 344 16.48 27.97 11.88
CA VAL A 344 15.79 27.29 13.00
C VAL A 344 14.50 26.60 12.62
N PRO A 345 13.58 27.22 11.83
CA PRO A 345 12.36 26.54 11.42
C PRO A 345 12.61 25.28 10.58
N ALA A 346 13.55 25.35 9.62
CA ALA A 346 13.90 24.21 8.75
C ALA A 346 14.53 23.08 9.56
N LEU A 347 15.50 23.37 10.43
CA LEU A 347 16.16 22.38 11.31
C LEU A 347 15.15 21.67 12.23
N ARG A 348 14.15 22.38 12.75
CA ARG A 348 13.09 21.76 13.55
C ARG A 348 12.22 20.79 12.74
N LEU A 349 11.88 21.13 11.48
CA LEU A 349 11.13 20.24 10.60
C LEU A 349 11.94 19.04 10.17
N ILE A 350 13.26 19.19 10.00
CA ILE A 350 14.20 18.09 9.74
C ILE A 350 14.24 17.16 10.95
N LEU A 351 14.47 17.70 12.16
CA LEU A 351 14.47 16.92 13.39
C LEU A 351 13.15 16.16 13.58
N GLU A 352 12.01 16.81 13.38
CA GLU A 352 10.69 16.16 13.42
C GLU A 352 10.62 15.00 12.41
N SER A 353 11.13 15.19 11.19
CA SER A 353 11.10 14.16 10.15
C SER A 353 11.97 12.95 10.50
N ILE A 354 13.12 13.17 11.13
CA ILE A 354 14.00 12.10 11.63
C ILE A 354 13.29 11.32 12.74
N LEU A 355 12.69 11.99 13.72
CA LEU A 355 11.95 11.35 14.81
C LEU A 355 10.76 10.53 14.29
N ARG A 356 10.06 11.04 13.29
CA ARG A 356 8.96 10.30 12.62
C ARG A 356 9.44 9.03 11.95
N THR A 357 10.65 9.01 11.39
CA THR A 357 11.22 7.79 10.81
C THR A 357 11.42 6.70 11.87
N ALA A 358 11.93 7.06 13.06
CA ALA A 358 12.03 6.12 14.18
C ALA A 358 10.65 5.61 14.63
N GLU A 359 9.64 6.48 14.70
CA GLU A 359 8.26 6.10 15.02
C GLU A 359 7.68 5.12 13.99
N TYR A 360 7.95 5.31 12.69
CA TYR A 360 7.49 4.35 11.68
C TYR A 360 8.21 3.01 11.77
N GLY A 361 9.48 2.98 12.20
CA GLY A 361 10.17 1.74 12.55
C GLY A 361 9.44 1.01 13.70
N ALA A 362 9.08 1.72 14.76
CA ALA A 362 8.29 1.16 15.87
C ALA A 362 6.88 0.72 15.43
N ASP A 363 6.18 1.48 14.57
CA ASP A 363 4.89 1.08 14.00
C ASP A 363 4.99 -0.24 13.22
N VAL A 364 6.07 -0.42 12.44
CA VAL A 364 6.34 -1.67 11.72
C VAL A 364 6.60 -2.81 12.71
N ALA A 365 7.45 -2.58 13.72
CA ALA A 365 7.75 -3.57 14.76
C ALA A 365 6.49 -3.99 15.52
N GLU A 366 5.61 -3.06 15.89
CA GLU A 366 4.32 -3.37 16.54
C GLU A 366 3.47 -4.31 15.67
N VAL A 367 3.41 -4.06 14.37
CA VAL A 367 2.67 -4.95 13.45
C VAL A 367 3.31 -6.34 13.40
N VAL A 368 4.65 -6.44 13.41
CA VAL A 368 5.36 -7.72 13.44
C VAL A 368 5.04 -8.47 14.72
N LEU A 369 5.10 -7.82 15.89
CA LEU A 369 4.70 -8.42 17.18
C LEU A 369 3.28 -9.00 17.10
N ASN A 370 2.33 -8.25 16.56
CA ASN A 370 0.94 -8.69 16.40
C ASN A 370 0.78 -9.87 15.42
N MET A 371 1.67 -10.01 14.45
CA MET A 371 1.63 -11.08 13.47
C MET A 371 2.31 -12.37 13.96
N THR A 372 3.29 -12.25 14.85
CA THR A 372 4.17 -13.35 15.30
C THR A 372 3.92 -13.80 16.73
N VAL A 373 3.10 -13.09 17.52
CA VAL A 373 2.84 -13.38 18.95
C VAL A 373 2.37 -14.81 19.23
N GLU A 374 1.78 -15.50 18.24
CA GLU A 374 1.33 -16.89 18.43
C GLU A 374 2.47 -17.88 18.67
N SER A 375 3.72 -17.54 18.32
CA SER A 375 4.92 -18.32 18.64
C SER A 375 5.32 -18.22 20.12
N GLU A 376 4.94 -17.11 20.79
CA GLU A 376 5.32 -16.79 22.15
C GLU A 376 4.25 -17.20 23.19
N ILE A 377 3.00 -17.41 22.77
CA ILE A 377 1.90 -17.77 23.68
C ILE A 377 1.59 -19.26 23.64
N GLN A 378 1.42 -19.87 24.81
CA GLN A 378 0.89 -21.24 24.93
C GLN A 378 -0.64 -21.18 24.81
N ARG A 379 -1.21 -21.96 23.89
CA ARG A 379 -2.66 -22.13 23.83
C ARG A 379 -3.09 -22.98 25.04
N GLY A 380 -3.92 -22.39 25.90
CA GLY A 380 -4.47 -23.04 27.09
C GLY A 380 -5.56 -24.07 26.76
#